data_479db4c67150a3a1c6fe83d27351dca1
#
_entry.id   479db4c67150a3a1c6fe83d27351dca1
#
_cell.length_a   1.000
_cell.length_b   1.000
_cell.length_c   1.000
_cell.angle_alpha   90.00
_cell.angle_beta   90.00
_cell.angle_gamma   90.00
#
_symmetry.space_group_name_H-M   'P 1'
#
loop_
_entity.id
_entity.type
_entity.pdbx_description
1 polymer ?
#
loop_
_entity_poly.entity_id
_entity_poly.type
_entity_poly.pdbx_seq_one_letter_code
_entity_poly.pdbx_strand_id
1 'polypeptide(L)'
;MKERLRNMSVEREKVYETVPQKGFFGHPKGLFTLFFTEFWERFSYYGMRALLVLYMYDTIANGGLGMEQGTALAIFSIYGSLVYMSGIIGGWIADRILGTSNTVFYGGIFIMLGHLVLALPAGVTALFISMFLIIIGTGLLKPNVSSVVGDMYSPTDNRRDAGFSIFYMGVNAGAFIAPLVVSTVGEKYNYHLGFGIAAVGMLLGLIVFMATRGKNLGRAGRQVPNPLKPEERKKVFGTIALAVVVLAIFIVLTSLAGILTVEGVILFVSILAIVIPIIYFVVMYKSPKTTADERSRVLAYIPLFISGVMFWAIQEQGSTILATYAKDHTQLTYGGFKIPVGWFQSLNPLFIIIFAPVFAAIWVKLGNRQPSTPKKFSLGLLFAGLSFLVMVIPASIHGNETLASPLWLVLSFFLVVVGELCLSPVGLSTTTKLAPAAFSAQTMSLWFLTSAAAQAINAQLVQYYENISQVVYFAALGGVSVILGVIVLMISPKIQRLMKGVQ
;
A
#
# COMPACT_ATOMS: atom_id res chain seq x y z
N MET A 1 -5.66 -13.57 31.21
CA MET A 1 -4.75 -13.16 30.10
C MET A 1 -3.66 -14.20 29.85
N LYS A 2 -2.89 -14.66 30.86
CA LYS A 2 -1.85 -15.71 30.70
C LYS A 2 -2.38 -17.05 30.14
N GLU A 3 -3.53 -17.50 30.61
CA GLU A 3 -4.17 -18.75 30.16
C GLU A 3 -4.64 -18.67 28.70
N ARG A 4 -5.18 -17.52 28.27
CA ARG A 4 -5.55 -17.25 26.89
C ARG A 4 -4.33 -17.25 25.95
N LEU A 5 -3.21 -16.66 26.38
CA LEU A 5 -1.95 -16.66 25.64
C LEU A 5 -1.35 -18.08 25.53
N ARG A 6 -1.45 -18.87 26.60
CA ARG A 6 -1.01 -20.27 26.61
C ARG A 6 -1.87 -21.15 25.68
N ASN A 7 -3.18 -20.97 25.70
CA ASN A 7 -4.08 -21.69 24.80
C ASN A 7 -3.85 -21.31 23.33
N MET A 8 -3.60 -20.02 23.04
CA MET A 8 -3.24 -19.56 21.67
C MET A 8 -1.90 -20.15 21.20
N SER A 9 -0.91 -20.32 22.10
CA SER A 9 0.37 -20.94 21.72
C SER A 9 0.22 -22.44 21.41
N VAL A 10 -0.55 -23.16 22.20
CA VAL A 10 -0.85 -24.59 21.99
C VAL A 10 -1.67 -24.81 20.69
N GLU A 11 -2.63 -23.94 20.40
CA GLU A 11 -3.38 -24.04 19.12
C GLU A 11 -2.52 -23.72 17.92
N ARG A 12 -1.62 -22.74 18.00
CA ARG A 12 -0.65 -22.46 16.91
C ARG A 12 0.30 -23.63 16.66
N GLU A 13 0.75 -24.29 17.70
CA GLU A 13 1.60 -25.48 17.57
C GLU A 13 0.88 -26.64 16.87
N LYS A 14 -0.39 -26.87 17.20
CA LYS A 14 -1.26 -27.83 16.49
C LYS A 14 -1.49 -27.48 15.04
N VAL A 15 -1.57 -26.22 14.68
CA VAL A 15 -1.69 -25.75 13.30
C VAL A 15 -0.39 -26.02 12.54
N TYR A 16 0.76 -25.67 13.15
CA TYR A 16 2.08 -25.90 12.58
C TYR A 16 2.32 -27.37 12.23
N GLU A 17 1.92 -28.31 13.09
CA GLU A 17 2.06 -29.76 12.86
C GLU A 17 1.31 -30.25 11.60
N THR A 18 0.27 -29.55 11.16
CA THR A 18 -0.50 -29.89 9.95
C THR A 18 0.12 -29.37 8.66
N VAL A 19 1.11 -28.47 8.74
CA VAL A 19 1.75 -27.85 7.59
C VAL A 19 2.96 -28.65 7.16
N PRO A 20 3.06 -29.10 5.88
CA PRO A 20 4.27 -29.79 5.39
C PRO A 20 5.51 -28.90 5.50
N GLN A 21 6.45 -29.28 6.35
CA GLN A 21 7.59 -28.45 6.78
C GLN A 21 8.76 -28.39 5.82
N LYS A 22 8.81 -29.28 4.79
CA LYS A 22 9.87 -29.32 3.79
C LYS A 22 9.29 -29.20 2.39
N GLY A 23 9.86 -28.31 1.57
CA GLY A 23 9.40 -28.17 0.20
C GLY A 23 10.06 -27.03 -0.56
N PHE A 24 9.63 -25.81 -0.36
CA PHE A 24 10.04 -24.66 -1.17
C PHE A 24 11.31 -24.00 -0.59
N PHE A 25 12.45 -24.17 -1.22
CA PHE A 25 13.76 -23.66 -0.75
C PHE A 25 14.10 -24.02 0.71
N GLY A 26 13.72 -25.24 1.17
CA GLY A 26 13.93 -25.67 2.56
C GLY A 26 12.90 -25.16 3.56
N HIS A 27 11.92 -24.38 3.12
CA HIS A 27 10.82 -23.83 3.92
C HIS A 27 9.55 -24.68 3.84
N PRO A 28 8.52 -24.40 4.69
CA PRO A 28 7.23 -25.04 4.59
C PRO A 28 6.65 -24.97 3.17
N LYS A 29 6.03 -26.06 2.72
CA LYS A 29 5.50 -26.16 1.36
C LYS A 29 4.43 -25.10 1.04
N GLY A 30 3.73 -24.63 2.06
CA GLY A 30 2.75 -23.53 1.96
C GLY A 30 3.35 -22.21 1.49
N LEU A 31 4.65 -21.99 1.70
CA LEU A 31 5.32 -20.80 1.19
C LEU A 31 5.27 -20.69 -0.33
N PHE A 32 5.36 -21.83 -1.06
CA PHE A 32 5.12 -21.87 -2.51
C PHE A 32 3.74 -21.32 -2.88
N THR A 33 2.71 -21.82 -2.19
CA THR A 33 1.32 -21.38 -2.45
C THR A 33 1.18 -19.87 -2.28
N LEU A 34 1.67 -19.33 -1.15
CA LEU A 34 1.51 -17.91 -0.83
C LEU A 34 2.42 -17.01 -1.67
N PHE A 35 3.64 -17.47 -1.99
CA PHE A 35 4.56 -16.77 -2.89
C PHE A 35 3.93 -16.56 -4.27
N PHE A 36 3.42 -17.61 -4.90
CA PHE A 36 2.83 -17.47 -6.24
C PHE A 36 1.46 -16.81 -6.22
N THR A 37 0.67 -16.97 -5.17
CA THR A 37 -0.59 -16.25 -5.01
C THR A 37 -0.34 -14.74 -4.93
N GLU A 38 0.62 -14.32 -4.10
CA GLU A 38 0.98 -12.93 -3.95
C GLU A 38 1.68 -12.39 -5.20
N PHE A 39 2.58 -13.15 -5.81
CA PHE A 39 3.22 -12.78 -7.08
C PHE A 39 2.17 -12.41 -8.14
N TRP A 40 1.18 -13.26 -8.36
CA TRP A 40 0.14 -13.02 -9.37
C TRP A 40 -0.85 -11.92 -8.95
N GLU A 41 -1.14 -11.81 -7.68
CA GLU A 41 -1.95 -10.71 -7.16
C GLU A 41 -1.22 -9.37 -7.35
N ARG A 42 0.04 -9.28 -6.99
CA ARG A 42 0.87 -8.08 -7.22
C ARG A 42 1.03 -7.78 -8.71
N PHE A 43 1.23 -8.81 -9.53
CA PHE A 43 1.22 -8.66 -10.98
C PHE A 43 -0.09 -8.03 -11.47
N SER A 44 -1.23 -8.51 -11.04
CA SER A 44 -2.52 -7.97 -11.46
C SER A 44 -2.72 -6.53 -11.00
N TYR A 45 -2.43 -6.26 -9.73
CA TYR A 45 -2.62 -4.95 -9.12
C TYR A 45 -1.70 -3.87 -9.71
N TYR A 46 -0.38 -4.12 -9.74
CA TYR A 46 0.58 -3.13 -10.26
C TYR A 46 0.51 -2.98 -11.78
N GLY A 47 0.17 -4.05 -12.51
CA GLY A 47 -0.07 -3.97 -13.94
C GLY A 47 -1.28 -3.09 -14.27
N MET A 48 -2.41 -3.31 -13.61
CA MET A 48 -3.59 -2.45 -13.72
C MET A 48 -3.26 -1.01 -13.32
N ARG A 49 -2.61 -0.82 -12.18
CA ARG A 49 -2.28 0.50 -11.64
C ARG A 49 -1.41 1.32 -12.58
N ALA A 50 -0.47 0.70 -13.27
CA ALA A 50 0.43 1.37 -14.23
C ALA A 50 -0.30 1.92 -15.47
N LEU A 51 -1.46 1.34 -15.82
CA LEU A 51 -2.29 1.80 -16.92
C LEU A 51 -3.44 2.72 -16.50
N LEU A 52 -3.94 2.56 -15.26
CA LEU A 52 -5.22 3.10 -14.85
C LEU A 52 -5.31 4.62 -14.98
N VAL A 53 -4.29 5.33 -14.54
CA VAL A 53 -4.24 6.78 -14.63
C VAL A 53 -4.23 7.25 -16.08
N LEU A 54 -3.43 6.61 -16.92
CA LEU A 54 -3.34 6.91 -18.35
C LEU A 54 -4.68 6.66 -19.04
N TYR A 55 -5.32 5.53 -18.77
CA TYR A 55 -6.65 5.18 -19.29
C TYR A 55 -7.72 6.21 -18.94
N MET A 56 -7.70 6.76 -17.72
CA MET A 56 -8.71 7.73 -17.30
C MET A 56 -8.62 9.05 -18.04
N TYR A 57 -7.42 9.61 -18.24
CA TYR A 57 -7.31 10.94 -18.89
C TYR A 57 -6.91 10.92 -20.36
N ASP A 58 -6.49 9.77 -20.92
CA ASP A 58 -6.22 9.69 -22.35
C ASP A 58 -7.50 9.92 -23.16
N THR A 59 -7.33 10.42 -24.38
CA THR A 59 -8.45 10.76 -25.25
C THR A 59 -9.28 9.53 -25.62
N ILE A 60 -10.58 9.74 -25.88
CA ILE A 60 -11.49 8.68 -26.35
C ILE A 60 -10.98 8.07 -27.67
N ALA A 61 -10.38 8.88 -28.52
CA ALA A 61 -9.79 8.42 -29.79
C ALA A 61 -8.64 7.42 -29.60
N ASN A 62 -7.92 7.51 -28.48
CA ASN A 62 -6.86 6.58 -28.08
C ASN A 62 -7.39 5.41 -27.23
N GLY A 63 -8.70 5.31 -27.03
CA GLY A 63 -9.33 4.26 -26.21
C GLY A 63 -9.33 4.57 -24.70
N GLY A 64 -9.01 5.80 -24.30
CA GLY A 64 -9.13 6.29 -22.93
C GLY A 64 -10.55 6.79 -22.61
N LEU A 65 -10.75 7.32 -21.40
CA LEU A 65 -12.03 7.86 -20.94
C LEU A 65 -12.20 9.36 -21.20
N GLY A 66 -11.16 10.08 -21.59
CA GLY A 66 -11.18 11.52 -21.85
C GLY A 66 -11.53 12.37 -20.64
N MET A 67 -11.22 11.87 -19.42
CA MET A 67 -11.43 12.66 -18.19
C MET A 67 -10.43 13.82 -18.14
N GLU A 68 -10.83 14.89 -17.48
CA GLU A 68 -9.89 15.96 -17.12
C GLU A 68 -8.77 15.38 -16.25
N GLN A 69 -7.52 15.75 -16.55
CA GLN A 69 -6.33 15.13 -15.97
C GLN A 69 -6.29 15.27 -14.43
N GLY A 70 -6.52 16.47 -13.91
CA GLY A 70 -6.53 16.71 -12.45
C GLY A 70 -7.56 15.85 -11.73
N THR A 71 -8.75 15.71 -12.30
CA THR A 71 -9.83 14.84 -11.79
C THR A 71 -9.42 13.36 -11.84
N ALA A 72 -8.82 12.90 -12.92
CA ALA A 72 -8.33 11.52 -13.04
C ALA A 72 -7.26 11.18 -11.99
N LEU A 73 -6.28 12.07 -11.81
CA LEU A 73 -5.23 11.92 -10.79
C LEU A 73 -5.81 11.91 -9.36
N ALA A 74 -6.81 12.74 -9.09
CA ALA A 74 -7.48 12.79 -7.79
C ALA A 74 -8.30 11.51 -7.51
N ILE A 75 -9.07 11.01 -8.48
CA ILE A 75 -9.80 9.73 -8.39
C ILE A 75 -8.83 8.58 -8.12
N PHE A 76 -7.71 8.51 -8.85
CA PHE A 76 -6.69 7.49 -8.64
C PHE A 76 -6.13 7.52 -7.22
N SER A 77 -5.85 8.72 -6.69
CA SER A 77 -5.32 8.89 -5.34
C SER A 77 -6.35 8.49 -4.28
N ILE A 78 -7.63 8.89 -4.43
CA ILE A 78 -8.70 8.46 -3.51
C ILE A 78 -8.94 6.94 -3.57
N TYR A 79 -8.89 6.36 -4.76
CA TYR A 79 -8.92 4.91 -4.91
C TYR A 79 -7.81 4.23 -4.09
N GLY A 80 -6.57 4.73 -4.19
CA GLY A 80 -5.44 4.26 -3.38
C GLY A 80 -5.68 4.41 -1.87
N SER A 81 -6.21 5.55 -1.42
CA SER A 81 -6.59 5.78 -0.02
C SER A 81 -7.59 4.74 0.48
N LEU A 82 -8.65 4.49 -0.27
CA LEU A 82 -9.70 3.51 0.07
C LEU A 82 -9.16 2.08 0.09
N VAL A 83 -8.24 1.73 -0.81
CA VAL A 83 -7.55 0.42 -0.81
C VAL A 83 -6.81 0.19 0.50
N TYR A 84 -6.07 1.18 1.01
CA TYR A 84 -5.37 1.05 2.29
C TYR A 84 -6.31 1.03 3.49
N MET A 85 -7.37 1.85 3.48
CA MET A 85 -8.37 1.89 4.55
C MET A 85 -9.17 0.59 4.65
N SER A 86 -9.52 -0.04 3.52
CA SER A 86 -10.34 -1.26 3.47
C SER A 86 -9.67 -2.46 4.17
N GLY A 87 -8.34 -2.45 4.30
CA GLY A 87 -7.58 -3.49 5.00
C GLY A 87 -7.98 -3.67 6.47
N ILE A 88 -8.45 -2.60 7.13
CA ILE A 88 -8.93 -2.65 8.52
C ILE A 88 -10.18 -3.56 8.61
N ILE A 89 -11.09 -3.39 7.66
CA ILE A 89 -12.33 -4.20 7.58
C ILE A 89 -11.99 -5.64 7.21
N GLY A 90 -11.08 -5.84 6.25
CA GLY A 90 -10.66 -7.17 5.82
C GLY A 90 -9.98 -7.99 6.93
N GLY A 91 -9.12 -7.37 7.71
CA GLY A 91 -8.53 -8.00 8.91
C GLY A 91 -9.59 -8.38 9.93
N TRP A 92 -10.55 -7.50 10.21
CA TRP A 92 -11.65 -7.78 11.14
C TRP A 92 -12.53 -8.96 10.65
N ILE A 93 -12.84 -9.02 9.36
CA ILE A 93 -13.62 -10.13 8.77
C ILE A 93 -12.87 -11.46 8.92
N ALA A 94 -11.56 -11.45 8.70
CA ALA A 94 -10.72 -12.64 8.87
C ALA A 94 -10.70 -13.12 10.32
N ASP A 95 -10.56 -12.20 11.27
CA ASP A 95 -10.45 -12.53 12.69
C ASP A 95 -11.77 -12.98 13.32
N ARG A 96 -12.91 -12.51 12.81
CA ARG A 96 -14.21 -12.68 13.45
C ARG A 96 -15.16 -13.62 12.71
N ILE A 97 -15.01 -13.79 11.36
CA ILE A 97 -16.04 -14.43 10.54
C ILE A 97 -15.49 -15.58 9.68
N LEU A 98 -14.46 -15.35 8.87
CA LEU A 98 -14.07 -16.27 7.77
C LEU A 98 -12.77 -17.05 8.02
N GLY A 99 -11.89 -16.58 8.90
CA GLY A 99 -10.49 -17.02 8.94
C GLY A 99 -9.67 -16.44 7.81
N THR A 100 -8.34 -16.32 8.01
CA THR A 100 -7.44 -15.61 7.10
C THR A 100 -7.37 -16.24 5.71
N SER A 101 -7.30 -17.58 5.61
CA SER A 101 -7.19 -18.29 4.34
C SER A 101 -8.43 -18.15 3.45
N ASN A 102 -9.64 -18.18 4.02
CA ASN A 102 -10.86 -17.96 3.24
C ASN A 102 -11.00 -16.49 2.84
N THR A 103 -10.61 -15.57 3.72
CA THR A 103 -10.63 -14.14 3.43
C THR A 103 -9.70 -13.80 2.27
N VAL A 104 -8.51 -14.39 2.22
CA VAL A 104 -7.59 -14.29 1.07
C VAL A 104 -8.25 -14.80 -0.22
N PHE A 105 -8.93 -15.94 -0.17
CA PHE A 105 -9.59 -16.52 -1.34
C PHE A 105 -10.71 -15.63 -1.89
N TYR A 106 -11.63 -15.19 -1.04
CA TYR A 106 -12.71 -14.30 -1.47
C TYR A 106 -12.17 -12.93 -1.94
N GLY A 107 -11.13 -12.41 -1.26
CA GLY A 107 -10.44 -11.21 -1.70
C GLY A 107 -9.89 -11.33 -3.12
N GLY A 108 -9.26 -12.45 -3.43
CA GLY A 108 -8.77 -12.74 -4.77
C GLY A 108 -9.87 -12.80 -5.83
N ILE A 109 -11.03 -13.37 -5.50
CA ILE A 109 -12.21 -13.39 -6.41
C ILE A 109 -12.67 -11.96 -6.71
N PHE A 110 -12.81 -11.10 -5.70
CA PHE A 110 -13.23 -9.72 -5.90
C PHE A 110 -12.22 -8.93 -6.77
N ILE A 111 -10.91 -9.11 -6.54
CA ILE A 111 -9.88 -8.48 -7.36
C ILE A 111 -9.98 -8.96 -8.82
N MET A 112 -10.11 -10.26 -9.04
CA MET A 112 -10.25 -10.83 -10.39
C MET A 112 -11.48 -10.28 -11.11
N LEU A 113 -12.64 -10.27 -10.43
CA LEU A 113 -13.87 -9.69 -11.00
C LEU A 113 -13.71 -8.20 -11.31
N GLY A 114 -13.03 -7.44 -10.45
CA GLY A 114 -12.73 -6.05 -10.70
C GLY A 114 -11.90 -5.85 -11.98
N HIS A 115 -10.83 -6.62 -12.16
CA HIS A 115 -10.04 -6.56 -13.38
C HIS A 115 -10.81 -7.01 -14.63
N LEU A 116 -11.66 -8.02 -14.52
CA LEU A 116 -12.54 -8.45 -15.62
C LEU A 116 -13.52 -7.34 -16.04
N VAL A 117 -14.14 -6.67 -15.07
CA VAL A 117 -15.05 -5.55 -15.35
C VAL A 117 -14.29 -4.41 -16.04
N LEU A 118 -13.07 -4.10 -15.59
CA LEU A 118 -12.24 -3.05 -16.21
C LEU A 118 -11.77 -3.42 -17.62
N ALA A 119 -11.66 -4.71 -17.91
CA ALA A 119 -11.35 -5.21 -19.26
C ALA A 119 -12.54 -5.08 -20.24
N LEU A 120 -13.75 -4.78 -19.76
CA LEU A 120 -14.92 -4.54 -20.60
C LEU A 120 -14.95 -3.07 -21.06
N PRO A 121 -15.26 -2.78 -22.34
CA PRO A 121 -15.33 -1.41 -22.85
C PRO A 121 -16.65 -0.74 -22.46
N ALA A 122 -16.95 -0.67 -21.16
CA ALA A 122 -18.18 -0.08 -20.61
C ALA A 122 -17.96 1.29 -19.93
N GLY A 123 -16.84 1.96 -20.26
CA GLY A 123 -16.58 3.35 -19.92
C GLY A 123 -16.45 3.59 -18.40
N VAL A 124 -16.90 4.77 -17.97
CA VAL A 124 -16.79 5.26 -16.59
C VAL A 124 -17.51 4.34 -15.58
N THR A 125 -18.60 3.71 -15.98
CA THR A 125 -19.34 2.77 -15.13
C THR A 125 -18.50 1.54 -14.79
N ALA A 126 -17.82 0.95 -15.78
CA ALA A 126 -16.90 -0.16 -15.55
C ALA A 126 -15.74 0.25 -14.65
N LEU A 127 -15.19 1.47 -14.83
CA LEU A 127 -14.14 2.00 -13.97
C LEU A 127 -14.54 1.99 -12.48
N PHE A 128 -15.67 2.60 -12.13
CA PHE A 128 -16.08 2.70 -10.72
C PHE A 128 -16.49 1.35 -10.11
N ILE A 129 -17.18 0.48 -10.87
CA ILE A 129 -17.49 -0.87 -10.41
C ILE A 129 -16.20 -1.67 -10.16
N SER A 130 -15.26 -1.59 -11.09
CA SER A 130 -13.94 -2.23 -10.94
C SER A 130 -13.20 -1.73 -9.71
N MET A 131 -13.08 -0.42 -9.53
CA MET A 131 -12.44 0.18 -8.36
C MET A 131 -13.08 -0.31 -7.05
N PHE A 132 -14.41 -0.33 -6.98
CA PHE A 132 -15.14 -0.82 -5.81
C PHE A 132 -14.82 -2.30 -5.49
N LEU A 133 -14.85 -3.16 -6.51
CA LEU A 133 -14.52 -4.58 -6.35
C LEU A 133 -13.07 -4.79 -5.91
N ILE A 134 -12.12 -4.03 -6.48
CA ILE A 134 -10.71 -4.15 -6.15
C ILE A 134 -10.42 -3.60 -4.74
N ILE A 135 -11.08 -2.52 -4.31
CA ILE A 135 -10.99 -2.00 -2.93
C ILE A 135 -11.39 -3.08 -1.93
N ILE A 136 -12.56 -3.70 -2.12
CA ILE A 136 -13.03 -4.79 -1.26
C ILE A 136 -12.04 -5.96 -1.29
N GLY A 137 -11.67 -6.40 -2.49
CA GLY A 137 -10.81 -7.55 -2.70
C GLY A 137 -9.44 -7.38 -2.08
N THR A 138 -8.78 -6.26 -2.32
CA THR A 138 -7.46 -5.96 -1.75
C THR A 138 -7.52 -5.79 -0.23
N GLY A 139 -8.57 -5.16 0.28
CA GLY A 139 -8.80 -5.06 1.72
C GLY A 139 -8.93 -6.43 2.40
N LEU A 140 -9.61 -7.38 1.75
CA LEU A 140 -9.73 -8.74 2.25
C LEU A 140 -8.41 -9.53 2.12
N LEU A 141 -7.68 -9.40 1.02
CA LEU A 141 -6.52 -10.23 0.72
C LEU A 141 -5.24 -9.73 1.42
N LYS A 142 -4.88 -8.47 1.21
CA LYS A 142 -3.56 -7.91 1.54
C LYS A 142 -3.13 -8.07 3.01
N PRO A 143 -3.93 -7.71 4.03
CA PRO A 143 -3.54 -7.86 5.42
C PRO A 143 -3.47 -9.34 5.86
N ASN A 144 -4.24 -10.21 5.21
CA ASN A 144 -4.45 -11.58 5.66
C ASN A 144 -3.45 -12.57 5.08
N VAL A 145 -2.93 -12.36 3.86
CA VAL A 145 -1.95 -13.28 3.26
C VAL A 145 -0.66 -13.36 4.07
N SER A 146 -0.16 -12.23 4.57
CA SER A 146 1.02 -12.19 5.43
C SER A 146 0.80 -12.91 6.77
N SER A 147 -0.42 -12.86 7.31
CA SER A 147 -0.78 -13.60 8.52
C SER A 147 -0.69 -15.11 8.31
N VAL A 148 -1.16 -15.60 7.16
CA VAL A 148 -1.04 -17.04 6.81
C VAL A 148 0.41 -17.44 6.68
N VAL A 149 1.31 -16.59 6.13
CA VAL A 149 2.76 -16.85 6.12
C VAL A 149 3.28 -17.05 7.54
N GLY A 150 2.89 -16.18 8.46
CA GLY A 150 3.28 -16.28 9.87
C GLY A 150 2.81 -17.56 10.57
N ASP A 151 1.61 -18.04 10.24
CA ASP A 151 1.00 -19.24 10.83
C ASP A 151 1.67 -20.55 10.39
N MET A 152 2.48 -20.54 9.35
CA MET A 152 3.20 -21.72 8.86
C MET A 152 4.49 -22.03 9.65
N TYR A 153 4.94 -21.07 10.47
CA TYR A 153 6.17 -21.19 11.25
C TYR A 153 5.86 -21.22 12.75
N SER A 154 6.59 -22.08 13.49
CA SER A 154 6.59 -21.96 14.95
C SER A 154 7.16 -20.61 15.39
N PRO A 155 6.71 -20.05 16.53
CA PRO A 155 7.27 -18.80 17.05
C PRO A 155 8.78 -18.82 17.27
N THR A 156 9.37 -19.98 17.44
CA THR A 156 10.81 -20.20 17.67
C THR A 156 11.55 -20.68 16.42
N ASP A 157 10.89 -20.79 15.27
CA ASP A 157 11.51 -21.24 14.01
C ASP A 157 12.41 -20.16 13.42
N ASN A 158 13.72 -20.39 13.41
CA ASN A 158 14.72 -19.47 12.88
C ASN A 158 14.57 -19.23 11.36
N ARG A 159 13.82 -20.07 10.64
CA ARG A 159 13.55 -19.90 9.19
C ARG A 159 12.46 -18.88 8.91
N ARG A 160 11.71 -18.43 9.93
CA ARG A 160 10.55 -17.57 9.75
C ARG A 160 10.89 -16.27 8.99
N ASP A 161 11.95 -15.58 9.41
CA ASP A 161 12.34 -14.29 8.80
C ASP A 161 12.84 -14.49 7.35
N ALA A 162 13.57 -15.56 7.08
CA ALA A 162 13.96 -15.91 5.72
C ALA A 162 12.74 -16.28 4.85
N GLY A 163 11.73 -16.97 5.42
CA GLY A 163 10.47 -17.26 4.74
C GLY A 163 9.70 -16.00 4.35
N PHE A 164 9.63 -15.01 5.23
CA PHE A 164 9.05 -13.68 4.91
C PHE A 164 9.86 -12.96 3.84
N SER A 165 11.18 -13.08 3.84
CA SER A 165 12.03 -12.48 2.79
C SER A 165 11.76 -13.10 1.42
N ILE A 166 11.60 -14.43 1.35
CA ILE A 166 11.22 -15.13 0.10
C ILE A 166 9.82 -14.67 -0.35
N PHE A 167 8.86 -14.60 0.56
CA PHE A 167 7.52 -14.11 0.26
C PHE A 167 7.56 -12.67 -0.30
N TYR A 168 8.32 -11.78 0.33
CA TYR A 168 8.49 -10.40 -0.12
C TYR A 168 9.20 -10.27 -1.47
N MET A 169 10.10 -11.21 -1.80
CA MET A 169 10.69 -11.29 -3.13
C MET A 169 9.63 -11.60 -4.19
N GLY A 170 8.65 -12.47 -3.90
CA GLY A 170 7.50 -12.73 -4.77
C GLY A 170 6.66 -11.47 -5.02
N VAL A 171 6.39 -10.68 -3.96
CA VAL A 171 5.72 -9.37 -4.05
C VAL A 171 6.41 -8.46 -5.07
N ASN A 172 7.72 -8.26 -4.90
CA ASN A 172 8.49 -7.33 -5.75
C ASN A 172 8.71 -7.86 -7.17
N ALA A 173 8.88 -9.17 -7.34
CA ALA A 173 9.00 -9.77 -8.67
C ALA A 173 7.70 -9.60 -9.48
N GLY A 174 6.53 -9.82 -8.88
CA GLY A 174 5.24 -9.56 -9.49
C GLY A 174 5.07 -8.08 -9.86
N ALA A 175 5.38 -7.19 -8.92
CA ALA A 175 5.32 -5.74 -9.12
C ALA A 175 6.29 -5.23 -10.21
N PHE A 176 7.47 -5.85 -10.36
CA PHE A 176 8.46 -5.51 -11.39
C PHE A 176 8.01 -5.93 -12.78
N ILE A 177 7.53 -7.17 -12.95
CA ILE A 177 7.20 -7.74 -14.26
C ILE A 177 5.88 -7.15 -14.79
N ALA A 178 4.94 -6.86 -13.92
CA ALA A 178 3.59 -6.46 -14.28
C ALA A 178 3.53 -5.22 -15.18
N PRO A 179 4.13 -4.07 -14.84
CA PRO A 179 4.08 -2.90 -15.71
C PRO A 179 4.77 -3.15 -17.06
N LEU A 180 5.85 -3.95 -17.09
CA LEU A 180 6.54 -4.28 -18.33
C LEU A 180 5.64 -5.02 -19.31
N VAL A 181 4.79 -5.93 -18.84
CA VAL A 181 3.88 -6.72 -19.67
C VAL A 181 2.57 -5.97 -19.93
N VAL A 182 1.90 -5.58 -18.87
CA VAL A 182 0.54 -5.02 -18.92
C VAL A 182 0.52 -3.66 -19.61
N SER A 183 1.49 -2.76 -19.30
CA SER A 183 1.54 -1.45 -19.97
C SER A 183 1.98 -1.56 -21.42
N THR A 184 2.90 -2.48 -21.75
CA THR A 184 3.28 -2.68 -23.16
C THR A 184 2.07 -3.06 -24.00
N VAL A 185 1.23 -3.96 -23.53
CA VAL A 185 0.03 -4.37 -24.26
C VAL A 185 -1.02 -3.25 -24.22
N GLY A 186 -1.25 -2.64 -23.06
CA GLY A 186 -2.24 -1.58 -22.89
C GLY A 186 -1.96 -0.34 -23.74
N GLU A 187 -0.70 0.13 -23.74
CA GLU A 187 -0.31 1.36 -24.45
C GLU A 187 -0.09 1.13 -25.95
N LYS A 188 0.36 -0.06 -26.37
CA LYS A 188 0.64 -0.34 -27.80
C LYS A 188 -0.57 -0.85 -28.57
N TYR A 189 -1.49 -1.54 -27.92
CA TYR A 189 -2.63 -2.16 -28.59
C TYR A 189 -3.96 -1.62 -28.08
N ASN A 190 -4.29 -1.87 -26.79
CA ASN A 190 -5.57 -1.46 -26.22
C ASN A 190 -5.53 -1.56 -24.68
N TYR A 191 -6.02 -0.54 -23.98
CA TYR A 191 -6.10 -0.51 -22.52
C TYR A 191 -6.86 -1.70 -21.93
N HIS A 192 -7.99 -2.10 -22.54
CA HIS A 192 -8.82 -3.21 -22.07
C HIS A 192 -8.09 -4.56 -22.17
N LEU A 193 -7.26 -4.76 -23.20
CA LEU A 193 -6.39 -5.95 -23.28
C LEU A 193 -5.36 -5.96 -22.16
N GLY A 194 -4.76 -4.83 -21.85
CA GLY A 194 -3.86 -4.70 -20.70
C GLY A 194 -4.53 -5.10 -19.39
N PHE A 195 -5.72 -4.57 -19.13
CA PHE A 195 -6.51 -4.95 -17.94
C PHE A 195 -6.94 -6.43 -17.97
N GLY A 196 -7.21 -6.99 -19.15
CA GLY A 196 -7.48 -8.41 -19.32
C GLY A 196 -6.30 -9.29 -18.90
N ILE A 197 -5.06 -8.89 -19.21
CA ILE A 197 -3.85 -9.59 -18.77
C ILE A 197 -3.74 -9.54 -17.24
N ALA A 198 -4.06 -8.41 -16.61
CA ALA A 198 -4.11 -8.30 -15.16
C ALA A 198 -5.15 -9.26 -14.55
N ALA A 199 -6.34 -9.39 -15.18
CA ALA A 199 -7.37 -10.35 -14.76
C ALA A 199 -6.88 -11.80 -14.87
N VAL A 200 -6.21 -12.16 -15.97
CA VAL A 200 -5.60 -13.49 -16.16
C VAL A 200 -4.54 -13.76 -15.10
N GLY A 201 -3.70 -12.78 -14.78
CA GLY A 201 -2.72 -12.89 -13.70
C GLY A 201 -3.38 -13.25 -12.36
N MET A 202 -4.45 -12.53 -11.98
CA MET A 202 -5.17 -12.83 -10.74
C MET A 202 -5.85 -14.20 -10.77
N LEU A 203 -6.39 -14.59 -11.92
CA LEU A 203 -6.97 -15.94 -12.11
C LEU A 203 -5.91 -17.03 -11.89
N LEU A 204 -4.69 -16.87 -12.43
CA LEU A 204 -3.58 -17.81 -12.19
C LEU A 204 -3.23 -17.88 -10.69
N GLY A 205 -3.19 -16.74 -9.99
CA GLY A 205 -3.01 -16.72 -8.54
C GLY A 205 -4.08 -17.51 -7.79
N LEU A 206 -5.34 -17.33 -8.16
CA LEU A 206 -6.48 -18.08 -7.58
C LEU A 206 -6.41 -19.57 -7.89
N ILE A 207 -6.05 -19.96 -9.11
CA ILE A 207 -5.88 -21.37 -9.49
C ILE A 207 -4.78 -22.02 -8.64
N VAL A 208 -3.62 -21.37 -8.51
CA VAL A 208 -2.52 -21.85 -7.66
C VAL A 208 -2.99 -21.99 -6.21
N PHE A 209 -3.67 -20.98 -5.68
CA PHE A 209 -4.16 -21.00 -4.31
C PHE A 209 -5.16 -22.15 -4.08
N MET A 210 -6.17 -22.30 -4.95
CA MET A 210 -7.18 -23.38 -4.84
C MET A 210 -6.58 -24.76 -4.96
N ALA A 211 -5.71 -24.97 -5.95
CA ALA A 211 -5.11 -26.27 -6.24
C ALA A 211 -4.16 -26.74 -5.13
N THR A 212 -3.52 -25.80 -4.43
CA THR A 212 -2.41 -26.14 -3.52
C THR A 212 -2.72 -25.89 -2.05
N ARG A 213 -3.68 -24.99 -1.69
CA ARG A 213 -3.95 -24.62 -0.29
C ARG A 213 -4.30 -25.83 0.59
N GLY A 214 -5.05 -26.80 0.06
CA GLY A 214 -5.46 -28.00 0.80
C GLY A 214 -4.30 -28.87 1.25
N LYS A 215 -3.33 -29.05 0.36
CA LYS A 215 -2.17 -29.92 0.58
C LYS A 215 -0.99 -29.20 1.24
N ASN A 216 -0.81 -27.91 0.97
CA ASN A 216 0.39 -27.19 1.33
C ASN A 216 0.23 -26.34 2.60
N LEU A 217 -0.96 -25.78 2.86
CA LEU A 217 -1.22 -24.91 4.02
C LEU A 217 -1.73 -25.68 5.25
N GLY A 218 -2.16 -26.95 5.10
CA GLY A 218 -2.77 -27.69 6.20
C GLY A 218 -3.95 -26.91 6.81
N ARG A 219 -3.88 -26.60 8.10
CA ARG A 219 -4.86 -25.80 8.82
C ARG A 219 -4.50 -24.32 8.95
N ALA A 220 -3.34 -23.89 8.41
CA ALA A 220 -2.90 -22.49 8.52
C ALA A 220 -3.95 -21.55 7.92
N GLY A 221 -4.32 -20.55 8.70
CA GLY A 221 -5.30 -19.54 8.33
C GLY A 221 -6.76 -20.02 8.17
N ARG A 222 -7.09 -21.29 8.43
CA ARG A 222 -8.46 -21.79 8.30
C ARG A 222 -9.33 -21.53 9.53
N GLN A 223 -8.71 -21.49 10.70
CA GLN A 223 -9.42 -21.22 11.94
C GLN A 223 -9.72 -19.73 12.06
N VAL A 224 -10.90 -19.41 12.58
CA VAL A 224 -11.29 -18.04 12.93
C VAL A 224 -10.65 -17.72 14.29
N PRO A 225 -9.69 -16.78 14.41
CA PRO A 225 -8.95 -16.57 15.63
C PRO A 225 -9.81 -16.15 16.84
N ASN A 226 -10.87 -15.36 16.57
CA ASN A 226 -11.76 -14.85 17.60
C ASN A 226 -13.21 -14.84 17.08
N PRO A 227 -13.86 -16.04 16.95
CA PRO A 227 -15.17 -16.13 16.31
C PRO A 227 -16.24 -15.37 17.09
N LEU A 228 -17.20 -14.80 16.35
CA LEU A 228 -18.35 -14.13 16.95
C LEU A 228 -19.16 -15.10 17.79
N LYS A 229 -19.31 -14.80 19.07
CA LYS A 229 -20.21 -15.54 19.97
C LYS A 229 -21.66 -15.41 19.47
N PRO A 230 -22.52 -16.41 19.69
CA PRO A 230 -23.93 -16.33 19.29
C PRO A 230 -24.63 -15.05 19.78
N GLU A 231 -24.32 -14.60 21.00
CA GLU A 231 -24.88 -13.42 21.64
C GLU A 231 -24.41 -12.10 20.95
N GLU A 232 -23.19 -12.09 20.41
CA GLU A 232 -22.60 -10.92 19.72
C GLU A 232 -23.13 -10.79 18.28
N ARG A 233 -23.49 -11.90 17.64
CA ARG A 233 -23.87 -11.93 16.22
C ARG A 233 -24.99 -10.95 15.91
N LYS A 234 -26.10 -11.01 16.68
CA LYS A 234 -27.26 -10.13 16.47
C LYS A 234 -26.87 -8.65 16.57
N LYS A 235 -26.05 -8.30 17.58
CA LYS A 235 -25.58 -6.93 17.77
C LYS A 235 -24.66 -6.48 16.64
N VAL A 236 -23.69 -7.31 16.26
CA VAL A 236 -22.71 -6.98 15.20
C VAL A 236 -23.39 -6.83 13.85
N PHE A 237 -24.20 -7.82 13.43
CA PHE A 237 -24.92 -7.73 12.16
C PHE A 237 -25.95 -6.59 12.16
N GLY A 238 -26.63 -6.34 13.28
CA GLY A 238 -27.51 -5.19 13.44
C GLY A 238 -26.76 -3.85 13.30
N THR A 239 -25.57 -3.73 13.89
CA THR A 239 -24.73 -2.53 13.73
C THR A 239 -24.26 -2.36 12.28
N ILE A 240 -23.84 -3.44 11.62
CA ILE A 240 -23.44 -3.39 10.20
C ILE A 240 -24.63 -2.98 9.33
N ALA A 241 -25.80 -3.60 9.53
CA ALA A 241 -27.01 -3.25 8.79
C ALA A 241 -27.40 -1.77 9.00
N LEU A 242 -27.36 -1.30 10.26
CA LEU A 242 -27.61 0.11 10.57
C LEU A 242 -26.58 1.04 9.87
N ALA A 243 -25.29 0.69 9.89
CA ALA A 243 -24.26 1.47 9.22
C ALA A 243 -24.47 1.53 7.71
N VAL A 244 -24.88 0.41 7.07
CA VAL A 244 -25.22 0.37 5.64
C VAL A 244 -26.45 1.24 5.34
N VAL A 245 -27.50 1.17 6.17
CA VAL A 245 -28.70 2.00 6.02
C VAL A 245 -28.37 3.49 6.17
N VAL A 246 -27.58 3.85 7.20
CA VAL A 246 -27.15 5.24 7.41
C VAL A 246 -26.32 5.74 6.24
N LEU A 247 -25.41 4.92 5.72
CA LEU A 247 -24.62 5.26 4.54
C LEU A 247 -25.50 5.43 3.30
N ALA A 248 -26.47 4.53 3.09
CA ALA A 248 -27.40 4.64 1.97
C ALA A 248 -28.24 5.92 2.07
N ILE A 249 -28.77 6.23 3.25
CA ILE A 249 -29.52 7.47 3.49
C ILE A 249 -28.61 8.70 3.23
N PHE A 250 -27.39 8.67 3.72
CA PHE A 250 -26.42 9.74 3.50
C PHE A 250 -26.15 9.97 2.00
N ILE A 251 -25.92 8.88 1.23
CA ILE A 251 -25.73 8.93 -0.23
C ILE A 251 -26.97 9.53 -0.92
N VAL A 252 -28.15 9.07 -0.57
CA VAL A 252 -29.42 9.59 -1.15
C VAL A 252 -29.61 11.08 -0.83
N LEU A 253 -29.42 11.49 0.42
CA LEU A 253 -29.59 12.89 0.84
C LEU A 253 -28.57 13.80 0.16
N THR A 254 -27.30 13.39 0.09
CA THR A 254 -26.24 14.18 -0.57
C THR A 254 -26.43 14.22 -2.10
N SER A 255 -26.98 13.15 -2.70
CA SER A 255 -27.37 13.14 -4.10
C SER A 255 -28.51 14.09 -4.40
N LEU A 256 -29.58 14.06 -3.59
CA LEU A 256 -30.72 14.98 -3.73
C LEU A 256 -30.35 16.45 -3.49
N ALA A 257 -29.38 16.68 -2.60
CA ALA A 257 -28.86 18.02 -2.33
C ALA A 257 -27.86 18.52 -3.40
N GLY A 258 -27.53 17.71 -4.42
CA GLY A 258 -26.53 18.05 -5.43
C GLY A 258 -25.09 18.13 -4.91
N ILE A 259 -24.84 17.59 -3.70
CA ILE A 259 -23.51 17.61 -3.04
C ILE A 259 -22.71 16.35 -3.42
N LEU A 260 -23.39 15.28 -3.88
CA LEU A 260 -22.73 14.02 -4.29
C LEU A 260 -22.09 14.22 -5.68
N THR A 261 -21.04 15.00 -5.71
CA THR A 261 -20.15 15.17 -6.87
C THR A 261 -18.88 14.34 -6.67
N VAL A 262 -18.10 14.16 -7.73
CA VAL A 262 -16.79 13.49 -7.63
C VAL A 262 -15.89 14.22 -6.64
N GLU A 263 -15.84 15.55 -6.70
CA GLU A 263 -15.07 16.42 -5.81
C GLU A 263 -15.54 16.30 -4.36
N GLY A 264 -16.86 16.23 -4.14
CA GLY A 264 -17.45 16.03 -2.81
C GLY A 264 -17.06 14.70 -2.18
N VAL A 265 -17.06 13.63 -2.97
CA VAL A 265 -16.60 12.29 -2.52
C VAL A 265 -15.10 12.30 -2.23
N ILE A 266 -14.28 12.92 -3.09
CA ILE A 266 -12.85 13.07 -2.89
C ILE A 266 -12.58 13.81 -1.57
N LEU A 267 -13.24 14.94 -1.34
CA LEU A 267 -13.08 15.73 -0.12
C LEU A 267 -13.51 14.95 1.12
N PHE A 268 -14.67 14.28 1.07
CA PHE A 268 -15.18 13.47 2.19
C PHE A 268 -14.22 12.35 2.59
N VAL A 269 -13.73 11.56 1.62
CA VAL A 269 -12.77 10.49 1.89
C VAL A 269 -11.44 11.05 2.39
N SER A 270 -10.99 12.20 1.85
CA SER A 270 -9.77 12.87 2.31
C SER A 270 -9.88 13.29 3.78
N ILE A 271 -11.02 13.85 4.19
CA ILE A 271 -11.27 14.22 5.58
C ILE A 271 -11.26 12.96 6.48
N LEU A 272 -11.94 11.88 6.07
CA LEU A 272 -11.95 10.65 6.85
C LEU A 272 -10.55 10.05 7.03
N ALA A 273 -9.75 10.00 5.97
CA ALA A 273 -8.40 9.45 5.99
C ALA A 273 -7.44 10.24 6.91
N ILE A 274 -7.72 11.52 7.16
CA ILE A 274 -6.96 12.35 8.09
C ILE A 274 -7.53 12.27 9.51
N VAL A 275 -8.86 12.29 9.64
CA VAL A 275 -9.53 12.34 10.95
C VAL A 275 -9.42 11.00 11.70
N ILE A 276 -9.51 9.87 11.00
CA ILE A 276 -9.42 8.54 11.61
C ILE A 276 -8.11 8.34 12.40
N PRO A 277 -6.91 8.59 11.85
CA PRO A 277 -5.66 8.52 12.61
C PRO A 277 -5.65 9.44 13.84
N ILE A 278 -6.16 10.65 13.74
CA ILE A 278 -6.24 11.60 14.85
C ILE A 278 -7.09 11.00 15.98
N ILE A 279 -8.27 10.46 15.65
CA ILE A 279 -9.14 9.79 16.63
C ILE A 279 -8.38 8.62 17.30
N TYR A 280 -7.67 7.79 16.53
CA TYR A 280 -6.89 6.68 17.07
C TYR A 280 -5.83 7.16 18.08
N PHE A 281 -5.07 8.22 17.76
CA PHE A 281 -4.09 8.81 18.65
C PHE A 281 -4.74 9.33 19.94
N VAL A 282 -5.84 10.06 19.84
CA VAL A 282 -6.57 10.60 21.00
C VAL A 282 -7.11 9.48 21.89
N VAL A 283 -7.73 8.45 21.28
CA VAL A 283 -8.27 7.30 22.02
C VAL A 283 -7.16 6.54 22.75
N MET A 284 -6.05 6.25 22.07
CA MET A 284 -4.91 5.55 22.69
C MET A 284 -4.29 6.36 23.84
N TYR A 285 -4.14 7.68 23.64
CA TYR A 285 -3.53 8.56 24.63
C TYR A 285 -4.41 8.75 25.87
N LYS A 286 -5.73 8.91 25.70
CA LYS A 286 -6.68 9.16 26.79
C LYS A 286 -7.17 7.88 27.48
N SER A 287 -6.93 6.71 26.90
CA SER A 287 -7.43 5.44 27.46
C SER A 287 -6.89 5.18 28.88
N PRO A 288 -7.74 4.76 29.83
CA PRO A 288 -7.30 4.32 31.14
C PRO A 288 -6.48 3.02 31.10
N LYS A 289 -6.52 2.28 29.98
CA LYS A 289 -5.74 1.04 29.75
C LYS A 289 -4.30 1.33 29.29
N THR A 290 -3.96 2.58 29.01
CA THR A 290 -2.64 3.01 28.54
C THR A 290 -1.84 3.56 29.71
N THR A 291 -0.68 2.99 29.99
CA THR A 291 0.24 3.41 31.05
C THR A 291 0.92 4.75 30.72
N ALA A 292 1.57 5.38 31.72
CA ALA A 292 2.28 6.64 31.51
C ALA A 292 3.41 6.53 30.47
N ASP A 293 4.18 5.42 30.50
CA ASP A 293 5.24 5.17 29.52
C ASP A 293 4.69 4.91 28.13
N GLU A 294 3.58 4.17 28.02
CA GLU A 294 2.90 3.96 26.73
C GLU A 294 2.33 5.26 26.16
N ARG A 295 1.79 6.16 27.00
CA ARG A 295 1.38 7.51 26.54
C ARG A 295 2.55 8.31 25.98
N SER A 296 3.72 8.24 26.63
CA SER A 296 4.94 8.85 26.11
C SER A 296 5.32 8.27 24.75
N ARG A 297 5.22 6.94 24.55
CA ARG A 297 5.47 6.27 23.28
C ARG A 297 4.47 6.68 22.20
N VAL A 298 3.19 6.84 22.53
CA VAL A 298 2.17 7.35 21.60
C VAL A 298 2.54 8.75 21.11
N LEU A 299 3.00 9.65 21.99
CA LEU A 299 3.50 10.98 21.61
C LEU A 299 4.75 10.91 20.72
N ALA A 300 5.67 9.97 21.00
CA ALA A 300 6.84 9.74 20.16
C ALA A 300 6.46 9.27 18.74
N TYR A 301 5.34 8.54 18.61
CA TYR A 301 4.90 7.99 17.35
C TYR A 301 4.25 9.06 16.41
N ILE A 302 3.68 10.14 16.96
CA ILE A 302 3.05 11.19 16.15
C ILE A 302 3.99 11.80 15.09
N PRO A 303 5.19 12.30 15.43
CA PRO A 303 6.10 12.85 14.42
C PRO A 303 6.60 11.77 13.42
N LEU A 304 6.71 10.52 13.85
CA LEU A 304 7.05 9.41 12.94
C LEU A 304 5.90 9.09 11.99
N PHE A 305 4.66 9.14 12.47
CA PHE A 305 3.46 9.00 11.62
C PHE A 305 3.39 10.10 10.55
N ILE A 306 3.58 11.37 10.94
CA ILE A 306 3.60 12.51 10.01
C ILE A 306 4.72 12.33 8.98
N SER A 307 5.89 11.86 9.41
CA SER A 307 7.00 11.54 8.50
C SER A 307 6.62 10.45 7.50
N GLY A 308 5.93 9.40 7.96
CA GLY A 308 5.40 8.36 7.07
C GLY A 308 4.41 8.89 6.06
N VAL A 309 3.47 9.74 6.48
CA VAL A 309 2.50 10.39 5.58
C VAL A 309 3.20 11.21 4.51
N MET A 310 4.16 12.05 4.88
CA MET A 310 4.90 12.89 3.91
C MET A 310 5.74 12.05 2.95
N PHE A 311 6.40 11.00 3.46
CA PHE A 311 7.16 10.08 2.63
C PHE A 311 6.28 9.41 1.57
N TRP A 312 5.16 8.80 2.00
CA TRP A 312 4.23 8.13 1.10
C TRP A 312 3.53 9.12 0.15
N ALA A 313 3.32 10.37 0.56
CA ALA A 313 2.78 11.40 -0.33
C ALA A 313 3.68 11.65 -1.55
N ILE A 314 4.99 11.64 -1.40
CA ILE A 314 5.92 11.75 -2.54
C ILE A 314 6.01 10.43 -3.31
N GLN A 315 6.20 9.31 -2.63
CA GLN A 315 6.41 8.01 -3.26
C GLN A 315 5.20 7.58 -4.12
N GLU A 316 3.98 7.79 -3.63
CA GLU A 316 2.75 7.42 -4.34
C GLU A 316 2.49 8.30 -5.59
N GLN A 317 3.06 9.49 -5.66
CA GLN A 317 3.02 10.32 -6.87
C GLN A 317 3.89 9.79 -8.02
N GLY A 318 4.69 8.76 -7.79
CA GLY A 318 5.32 7.99 -8.85
C GLY A 318 4.33 7.45 -9.89
N SER A 319 3.14 7.05 -9.45
CA SER A 319 2.08 6.50 -10.33
C SER A 319 1.11 7.55 -10.86
N THR A 320 1.22 8.81 -10.46
CA THR A 320 0.40 9.93 -10.91
C THR A 320 1.28 10.98 -11.58
N ILE A 321 1.88 11.87 -10.81
CA ILE A 321 2.64 13.03 -11.34
C ILE A 321 3.85 12.60 -12.17
N LEU A 322 4.68 11.64 -11.69
CA LEU A 322 5.84 11.20 -12.47
C LEU A 322 5.42 10.39 -13.70
N ALA A 323 4.30 9.65 -13.65
CA ALA A 323 3.76 8.98 -14.82
C ALA A 323 3.24 9.99 -15.87
N THR A 324 2.55 11.04 -15.42
CA THR A 324 2.13 12.15 -16.28
C THR A 324 3.34 12.88 -16.88
N TYR A 325 4.34 13.23 -16.07
CA TYR A 325 5.58 13.84 -16.55
C TYR A 325 6.31 12.94 -17.56
N ALA A 326 6.31 11.62 -17.33
CA ALA A 326 6.88 10.66 -18.28
C ALA A 326 6.16 10.71 -19.63
N LYS A 327 4.82 10.78 -19.63
CA LYS A 327 4.01 10.83 -20.86
C LYS A 327 4.20 12.13 -21.61
N ASP A 328 4.15 13.27 -20.93
CA ASP A 328 3.98 14.58 -21.56
C ASP A 328 5.30 15.33 -21.77
N HIS A 329 6.33 15.08 -20.94
CA HIS A 329 7.56 15.87 -20.88
C HIS A 329 8.85 15.05 -21.03
N THR A 330 8.77 13.74 -21.33
CA THR A 330 9.94 12.87 -21.41
C THR A 330 10.13 12.31 -22.81
N GLN A 331 11.37 12.34 -23.31
CA GLN A 331 11.73 11.69 -24.56
C GLN A 331 11.61 10.18 -24.42
N LEU A 332 10.59 9.59 -25.00
CA LEU A 332 10.31 8.14 -24.89
C LEU A 332 10.65 7.37 -26.16
N THR A 333 10.94 8.04 -27.28
CA THR A 333 11.18 7.39 -28.57
C THR A 333 12.66 7.42 -28.93
N TYR A 334 13.24 6.24 -29.08
CA TYR A 334 14.63 6.02 -29.47
C TYR A 334 14.73 4.97 -30.56
N GLY A 335 15.31 5.31 -31.71
CA GLY A 335 15.53 4.36 -32.80
C GLY A 335 14.25 3.68 -33.30
N GLY A 336 13.11 4.39 -33.29
CA GLY A 336 11.80 3.83 -33.68
C GLY A 336 11.09 3.02 -32.58
N PHE A 337 11.73 2.73 -31.46
CA PHE A 337 11.10 2.10 -30.30
C PHE A 337 10.56 3.16 -29.34
N LYS A 338 9.27 3.08 -29.00
CA LYS A 338 8.64 3.92 -27.98
C LYS A 338 8.59 3.16 -26.66
N ILE A 339 9.23 3.72 -25.63
CA ILE A 339 9.20 3.20 -24.25
C ILE A 339 7.79 3.42 -23.68
N PRO A 340 7.07 2.38 -23.24
CA PRO A 340 5.80 2.54 -22.54
C PRO A 340 5.96 3.31 -21.22
N VAL A 341 5.04 4.23 -20.97
CA VAL A 341 5.06 5.07 -19.75
C VAL A 341 5.02 4.23 -18.49
N GLY A 342 4.21 3.18 -18.48
CA GLY A 342 4.08 2.29 -17.33
C GLY A 342 5.38 1.56 -16.94
N TRP A 343 6.38 1.45 -17.82
CA TRP A 343 7.67 0.82 -17.48
C TRP A 343 8.39 1.52 -16.35
N PHE A 344 8.20 2.84 -16.18
CA PHE A 344 8.79 3.57 -15.06
C PHE A 344 8.28 3.08 -13.70
N GLN A 345 7.07 2.50 -13.65
CA GLN A 345 6.54 1.92 -12.41
C GLN A 345 7.30 0.65 -11.97
N SER A 346 8.00 -0.02 -12.88
CA SER A 346 8.87 -1.16 -12.58
C SER A 346 10.18 -0.77 -11.89
N LEU A 347 10.58 0.51 -11.94
CA LEU A 347 11.84 0.96 -11.34
C LEU A 347 11.84 0.83 -9.81
N ASN A 348 10.71 1.15 -9.16
CA ASN A 348 10.63 1.03 -7.69
C ASN A 348 10.90 -0.42 -7.22
N PRO A 349 10.13 -1.45 -7.63
CA PRO A 349 10.39 -2.82 -7.22
C PRO A 349 11.74 -3.35 -7.69
N LEU A 350 12.24 -2.92 -8.86
CA LEU A 350 13.57 -3.27 -9.33
C LEU A 350 14.66 -2.79 -8.36
N PHE A 351 14.61 -1.52 -8.00
CA PHE A 351 15.58 -0.96 -7.07
C PHE A 351 15.46 -1.56 -5.66
N ILE A 352 14.25 -1.89 -5.21
CA ILE A 352 14.05 -2.61 -3.93
C ILE A 352 14.75 -3.98 -4.00
N ILE A 353 14.55 -4.76 -5.06
CA ILE A 353 15.18 -6.08 -5.22
C ILE A 353 16.71 -5.97 -5.17
N ILE A 354 17.29 -4.97 -5.83
CA ILE A 354 18.74 -4.78 -5.92
C ILE A 354 19.31 -4.24 -4.59
N PHE A 355 18.69 -3.22 -4.01
CA PHE A 355 19.28 -2.45 -2.91
C PHE A 355 18.83 -2.89 -1.52
N ALA A 356 17.72 -3.63 -1.34
CA ALA A 356 17.32 -4.10 -0.02
C ALA A 356 18.40 -4.99 0.65
N PRO A 357 19.04 -5.96 -0.06
CA PRO A 357 20.15 -6.72 0.51
C PRO A 357 21.36 -5.84 0.89
N VAL A 358 21.66 -4.83 0.07
CA VAL A 358 22.75 -3.88 0.32
C VAL A 358 22.50 -3.07 1.59
N PHE A 359 21.28 -2.54 1.76
CA PHE A 359 20.89 -1.80 2.96
C PHE A 359 20.88 -2.70 4.21
N ALA A 360 20.39 -3.94 4.07
CA ALA A 360 20.46 -4.91 5.16
C ALA A 360 21.91 -5.17 5.60
N ALA A 361 22.84 -5.34 4.66
CA ALA A 361 24.27 -5.51 4.95
C ALA A 361 24.88 -4.24 5.60
N ILE A 362 24.49 -3.05 5.15
CA ILE A 362 24.93 -1.77 5.76
C ILE A 362 24.47 -1.71 7.21
N TRP A 363 23.20 -2.00 7.50
CA TRP A 363 22.68 -1.95 8.87
C TRP A 363 23.37 -2.97 9.78
N VAL A 364 23.59 -4.20 9.30
CA VAL A 364 24.31 -5.24 10.05
C VAL A 364 25.76 -4.78 10.33
N LYS A 365 26.46 -4.23 9.33
CA LYS A 365 27.84 -3.76 9.48
C LYS A 365 27.97 -2.59 10.47
N LEU A 366 26.99 -1.70 10.50
CA LEU A 366 26.96 -0.56 11.43
C LEU A 366 26.67 -1.00 12.88
N GLY A 367 25.96 -2.11 13.09
CA GLY A 367 25.63 -2.62 14.43
C GLY A 367 25.11 -1.52 15.35
N ASN A 368 25.76 -1.29 16.47
CA ASN A 368 25.36 -0.27 17.46
C ASN A 368 25.59 1.19 17.00
N ARG A 369 26.29 1.41 15.86
CA ARG A 369 26.48 2.73 15.26
C ARG A 369 25.40 3.12 14.27
N GLN A 370 24.38 2.30 14.12
CA GLN A 370 23.23 2.62 13.24
C GLN A 370 22.58 3.94 13.66
N PRO A 371 22.10 4.74 12.69
CA PRO A 371 21.23 5.86 12.99
C PRO A 371 20.00 5.38 13.79
N SER A 372 19.60 6.16 14.79
CA SER A 372 18.39 5.87 15.55
C SER A 372 17.14 5.90 14.68
N THR A 373 16.05 5.28 15.13
CA THR A 373 14.76 5.25 14.42
C THR A 373 14.34 6.63 13.88
N PRO A 374 14.28 7.72 14.68
CA PRO A 374 13.91 9.04 14.13
C PRO A 374 14.89 9.56 13.07
N LYS A 375 16.20 9.27 13.19
CA LYS A 375 17.18 9.65 12.18
C LYS A 375 17.00 8.89 10.87
N LYS A 376 16.61 7.61 10.92
CA LYS A 376 16.27 6.83 9.72
C LYS A 376 15.02 7.39 9.03
N PHE A 377 14.01 7.82 9.78
CA PHE A 377 12.84 8.51 9.24
C PHE A 377 13.22 9.85 8.59
N SER A 378 14.11 10.62 9.24
CA SER A 378 14.66 11.86 8.66
C SER A 378 15.36 11.58 7.32
N LEU A 379 16.24 10.56 7.25
CA LEU A 379 16.89 10.16 5.99
C LEU A 379 15.87 9.80 4.92
N GLY A 380 14.81 9.05 5.29
CA GLY A 380 13.72 8.73 4.37
C GLY A 380 13.09 9.98 3.75
N LEU A 381 12.78 11.00 4.57
CA LEU A 381 12.21 12.26 4.12
C LEU A 381 13.18 13.09 3.26
N LEU A 382 14.45 13.11 3.63
CA LEU A 382 15.50 13.83 2.85
C LEU A 382 15.61 13.24 1.45
N PHE A 383 15.72 11.92 1.33
CA PHE A 383 15.81 11.27 0.02
C PHE A 383 14.51 11.36 -0.78
N ALA A 384 13.34 11.26 -0.14
CA ALA A 384 12.06 11.50 -0.79
C ALA A 384 11.96 12.95 -1.31
N GLY A 385 12.37 13.93 -0.51
CA GLY A 385 12.42 15.33 -0.95
C GLY A 385 13.40 15.55 -2.10
N LEU A 386 14.59 14.96 -2.03
CA LEU A 386 15.60 15.02 -3.09
C LEU A 386 15.09 14.39 -4.39
N SER A 387 14.27 13.33 -4.34
CA SER A 387 13.69 12.70 -5.53
C SER A 387 12.81 13.66 -6.34
N PHE A 388 12.11 14.59 -5.66
CA PHE A 388 11.33 15.65 -6.33
C PHE A 388 12.17 16.86 -6.68
N LEU A 389 13.13 17.26 -5.82
CA LEU A 389 14.02 18.37 -6.12
C LEU A 389 14.88 18.11 -7.35
N VAL A 390 15.28 16.87 -7.61
CA VAL A 390 16.02 16.53 -8.83
C VAL A 390 15.18 16.74 -10.09
N MET A 391 13.85 16.62 -10.01
CA MET A 391 12.94 16.87 -11.12
C MET A 391 12.75 18.37 -11.43
N VAL A 392 13.14 19.26 -10.51
CA VAL A 392 13.19 20.72 -10.77
C VAL A 392 14.17 21.03 -11.89
N ILE A 393 15.28 20.28 -12.00
CA ILE A 393 16.32 20.52 -13.00
C ILE A 393 15.77 20.35 -14.42
N PRO A 394 15.25 19.17 -14.83
CA PRO A 394 14.70 19.00 -16.16
C PRO A 394 13.47 19.90 -16.40
N ALA A 395 12.62 20.11 -15.40
CA ALA A 395 11.48 21.03 -15.53
C ALA A 395 11.93 22.48 -15.81
N SER A 396 13.03 22.94 -15.22
CA SER A 396 13.60 24.28 -15.46
C SER A 396 14.30 24.41 -16.82
N ILE A 397 14.97 23.34 -17.27
CA ILE A 397 15.73 23.36 -18.52
C ILE A 397 14.82 23.21 -19.74
N HIS A 398 13.85 22.30 -19.66
CA HIS A 398 13.05 21.89 -20.80
C HIS A 398 11.67 22.59 -20.84
N GLY A 399 11.08 22.90 -19.67
CA GLY A 399 9.74 23.48 -19.58
C GLY A 399 8.72 22.67 -20.38
N ASN A 400 7.95 23.36 -21.22
CA ASN A 400 7.01 22.75 -22.16
C ASN A 400 7.54 22.72 -23.61
N GLU A 401 8.78 23.20 -23.86
CA GLU A 401 9.28 23.37 -25.23
C GLU A 401 10.04 22.14 -25.75
N THR A 402 10.74 21.44 -24.88
CA THR A 402 11.56 20.28 -25.23
C THR A 402 11.34 19.11 -24.28
N LEU A 403 11.66 17.89 -24.75
CA LEU A 403 11.49 16.68 -23.94
C LEU A 403 12.76 16.39 -23.13
N ALA A 404 12.57 16.07 -21.85
CA ALA A 404 13.64 15.72 -20.93
C ALA A 404 14.11 14.25 -21.13
N SER A 405 15.35 13.97 -20.77
CA SER A 405 15.86 12.59 -20.74
C SER A 405 15.12 11.73 -19.71
N PRO A 406 14.78 10.47 -20.00
CA PRO A 406 14.17 9.54 -19.04
C PRO A 406 15.07 9.23 -17.84
N LEU A 407 16.37 9.49 -17.92
CA LEU A 407 17.30 9.27 -16.81
C LEU A 407 16.97 10.12 -15.58
N TRP A 408 16.32 11.27 -15.74
CA TRP A 408 15.86 12.07 -14.60
C TRP A 408 14.79 11.34 -13.79
N LEU A 409 13.86 10.66 -14.46
CA LEU A 409 12.87 9.82 -13.80
C LEU A 409 13.53 8.63 -13.12
N VAL A 410 14.49 7.97 -13.79
CA VAL A 410 15.25 6.86 -13.19
C VAL A 410 15.95 7.32 -11.91
N LEU A 411 16.58 8.49 -11.92
CA LEU A 411 17.24 9.06 -10.74
C LEU A 411 16.23 9.42 -9.63
N SER A 412 15.08 9.99 -9.98
CA SER A 412 14.00 10.29 -9.03
C SER A 412 13.49 9.01 -8.33
N PHE A 413 13.17 7.96 -9.10
CA PHE A 413 12.75 6.66 -8.57
C PHE A 413 13.84 6.00 -7.71
N PHE A 414 15.10 6.11 -8.10
CA PHE A 414 16.21 5.62 -7.30
C PHE A 414 16.29 6.31 -5.93
N LEU A 415 16.24 7.65 -5.91
CA LEU A 415 16.32 8.43 -4.68
C LEU A 415 15.16 8.11 -3.73
N VAL A 416 13.93 8.02 -4.24
CA VAL A 416 12.80 7.68 -3.37
C VAL A 416 12.91 6.27 -2.79
N VAL A 417 13.45 5.30 -3.55
CA VAL A 417 13.68 3.93 -3.04
C VAL A 417 14.75 3.91 -1.96
N VAL A 418 15.84 4.68 -2.11
CA VAL A 418 16.83 4.84 -1.02
C VAL A 418 16.15 5.35 0.25
N GLY A 419 15.25 6.33 0.13
CA GLY A 419 14.44 6.81 1.24
C GLY A 419 13.52 5.74 1.81
N GLU A 420 12.87 4.94 0.95
CA GLU A 420 11.99 3.85 1.35
C GLU A 420 12.72 2.79 2.18
N LEU A 421 13.93 2.39 1.76
CA LEU A 421 14.74 1.40 2.46
C LEU A 421 15.26 1.91 3.82
N CYS A 422 15.36 3.22 4.01
CA CYS A 422 15.64 3.80 5.32
C CYS A 422 14.42 3.81 6.24
N LEU A 423 13.22 4.04 5.72
CA LEU A 423 12.01 4.35 6.51
C LEU A 423 11.08 3.15 6.67
N SER A 424 10.75 2.43 5.60
CA SER A 424 9.64 1.47 5.58
C SER A 424 9.87 0.25 6.49
N PRO A 425 11.01 -0.47 6.46
CA PRO A 425 11.26 -1.60 7.35
C PRO A 425 11.30 -1.17 8.82
N VAL A 426 11.84 0.02 9.08
CA VAL A 426 11.96 0.58 10.43
C VAL A 426 10.61 1.03 10.96
N GLY A 427 9.77 1.63 10.10
CA GLY A 427 8.45 2.10 10.44
C GLY A 427 7.52 0.99 10.93
N LEU A 428 7.48 -0.13 10.20
CA LEU A 428 6.70 -1.29 10.59
C LEU A 428 7.14 -1.86 11.95
N SER A 429 8.45 -2.05 12.14
CA SER A 429 9.03 -2.51 13.40
C SER A 429 8.75 -1.54 14.56
N THR A 430 8.94 -0.23 14.33
CA THR A 430 8.73 0.79 15.35
C THR A 430 7.27 0.87 15.77
N THR A 431 6.34 0.76 14.83
CA THR A 431 4.90 0.75 15.10
C THR A 431 4.52 -0.34 16.10
N THR A 432 5.05 -1.55 15.91
CA THR A 432 4.79 -2.67 16.86
C THR A 432 5.40 -2.44 18.23
N LYS A 433 6.61 -1.87 18.26
CA LYS A 433 7.34 -1.63 19.51
C LYS A 433 6.76 -0.48 20.35
N LEU A 434 6.24 0.56 19.70
CA LEU A 434 5.64 1.72 20.39
C LEU A 434 4.16 1.52 20.73
N ALA A 435 3.54 0.47 20.23
CA ALA A 435 2.13 0.19 20.44
C ALA A 435 1.81 -0.02 21.93
N PRO A 436 0.80 0.65 22.49
CA PRO A 436 0.28 0.28 23.80
C PRO A 436 -0.26 -1.16 23.77
N ALA A 437 0.00 -1.93 24.82
CA ALA A 437 -0.38 -3.35 24.88
C ALA A 437 -1.87 -3.61 24.62
N ALA A 438 -2.72 -2.68 25.07
CA ALA A 438 -4.17 -2.74 24.85
C ALA A 438 -4.61 -2.41 23.40
N PHE A 439 -3.73 -1.83 22.57
CA PHE A 439 -4.03 -1.28 21.24
C PHE A 439 -3.07 -1.76 20.14
N SER A 440 -2.37 -2.88 20.33
CA SER A 440 -1.32 -3.31 19.40
C SER A 440 -1.82 -3.50 17.95
N ALA A 441 -3.00 -4.10 17.75
CA ALA A 441 -3.59 -4.27 16.43
C ALA A 441 -4.00 -2.92 15.78
N GLN A 442 -4.59 -2.03 16.59
CA GLN A 442 -4.98 -0.70 16.12
C GLN A 442 -3.76 0.16 15.75
N THR A 443 -2.67 0.05 16.51
CA THR A 443 -1.43 0.78 16.20
C THR A 443 -0.81 0.28 14.90
N MET A 444 -0.88 -1.03 14.61
CA MET A 444 -0.47 -1.57 13.31
C MET A 444 -1.31 -1.01 12.16
N SER A 445 -2.62 -0.87 12.37
CA SER A 445 -3.50 -0.24 11.38
C SER A 445 -3.11 1.21 11.11
N LEU A 446 -2.61 1.96 12.11
CA LEU A 446 -2.09 3.32 11.90
C LEU A 446 -0.92 3.36 10.91
N TRP A 447 -0.05 2.36 10.88
CA TRP A 447 1.02 2.31 9.89
C TRP A 447 0.47 2.29 8.45
N PHE A 448 -0.54 1.47 8.20
CA PHE A 448 -1.19 1.46 6.88
C PHE A 448 -2.00 2.73 6.59
N LEU A 449 -2.53 3.37 7.62
CA LEU A 449 -3.20 4.67 7.49
C LEU A 449 -2.25 5.81 7.12
N THR A 450 -0.92 5.67 7.27
CA THR A 450 0.02 6.66 6.72
C THR A 450 -0.12 6.77 5.20
N SER A 451 -0.20 5.62 4.51
CA SER A 451 -0.38 5.60 3.05
C SER A 451 -1.79 6.08 2.65
N ALA A 452 -2.82 5.74 3.42
CA ALA A 452 -4.18 6.22 3.16
C ALA A 452 -4.27 7.76 3.29
N ALA A 453 -3.70 8.33 4.35
CA ALA A 453 -3.64 9.77 4.55
C ALA A 453 -2.79 10.48 3.48
N ALA A 454 -1.67 9.89 3.10
CA ALA A 454 -0.82 10.38 2.01
C ALA A 454 -1.58 10.47 0.68
N GLN A 455 -2.28 9.41 0.32
CA GLN A 455 -3.09 9.36 -0.91
C GLN A 455 -4.27 10.35 -0.84
N ALA A 456 -4.88 10.52 0.31
CA ALA A 456 -5.94 11.51 0.51
C ALA A 456 -5.43 12.96 0.35
N ILE A 457 -4.23 13.26 0.86
CA ILE A 457 -3.56 14.54 0.65
C ILE A 457 -3.21 14.70 -0.84
N ASN A 458 -2.67 13.66 -1.47
CA ASN A 458 -2.35 13.69 -2.90
C ASN A 458 -3.57 13.99 -3.75
N ALA A 459 -4.75 13.44 -3.42
CA ALA A 459 -5.98 13.70 -4.15
C ALA A 459 -6.35 15.19 -4.23
N GLN A 460 -5.92 15.98 -3.23
CA GLN A 460 -6.08 17.43 -3.25
C GLN A 460 -4.93 18.12 -4.00
N LEU A 461 -3.69 17.66 -3.83
CA LEU A 461 -2.50 18.31 -4.38
C LEU A 461 -2.35 18.12 -5.88
N VAL A 462 -2.66 16.92 -6.40
CA VAL A 462 -2.45 16.58 -7.81
C VAL A 462 -3.32 17.41 -8.76
N GLN A 463 -4.47 17.91 -8.29
CA GLN A 463 -5.36 18.78 -9.06
C GLN A 463 -4.72 20.14 -9.43
N TYR A 464 -3.73 20.57 -8.66
CA TYR A 464 -3.01 21.82 -8.92
C TYR A 464 -1.86 21.66 -9.91
N TYR A 465 -1.47 20.42 -10.25
CA TYR A 465 -0.29 20.16 -11.11
C TYR A 465 -0.38 20.82 -12.48
N GLU A 466 -1.55 20.85 -13.10
CA GLU A 466 -1.76 21.51 -14.39
C GLU A 466 -1.80 23.04 -14.30
N ASN A 467 -2.17 23.59 -13.13
CA ASN A 467 -2.42 25.00 -12.94
C ASN A 467 -1.20 25.77 -12.44
N ILE A 468 -0.13 25.07 -12.03
CA ILE A 468 1.10 25.69 -11.55
C ILE A 468 2.30 25.17 -12.32
N SER A 469 3.39 25.95 -12.35
CA SER A 469 4.64 25.50 -12.97
C SER A 469 5.13 24.20 -12.33
N GLN A 470 5.56 23.24 -13.13
CA GLN A 470 6.17 21.99 -12.69
C GLN A 470 7.36 22.23 -11.76
N VAL A 471 8.17 23.26 -12.05
CA VAL A 471 9.27 23.73 -11.19
C VAL A 471 8.76 24.03 -9.78
N VAL A 472 7.68 24.81 -9.68
CA VAL A 472 7.07 25.16 -8.39
C VAL A 472 6.50 23.94 -7.69
N TYR A 473 5.82 23.07 -8.42
CA TYR A 473 5.25 21.84 -7.86
C TYR A 473 6.31 20.95 -7.23
N PHE A 474 7.34 20.59 -7.99
CA PHE A 474 8.43 19.73 -7.52
C PHE A 474 9.25 20.40 -6.42
N ALA A 475 9.55 21.70 -6.54
CA ALA A 475 10.30 22.43 -5.53
C ALA A 475 9.54 22.56 -4.21
N ALA A 476 8.24 22.84 -4.25
CA ALA A 476 7.41 22.98 -3.05
C ALA A 476 7.32 21.63 -2.28
N LEU A 477 6.92 20.56 -2.93
CA LEU A 477 6.76 19.27 -2.26
C LEU A 477 8.09 18.68 -1.83
N GLY A 478 9.11 18.73 -2.69
CA GLY A 478 10.46 18.29 -2.36
C GLY A 478 11.05 19.12 -1.21
N GLY A 479 10.88 20.44 -1.25
CA GLY A 479 11.35 21.36 -0.21
C GLY A 479 10.66 21.12 1.13
N VAL A 480 9.33 20.95 1.16
CA VAL A 480 8.58 20.63 2.39
C VAL A 480 9.06 19.32 3.01
N SER A 481 9.31 18.29 2.19
CA SER A 481 9.83 17.01 2.68
C SER A 481 11.24 17.14 3.28
N VAL A 482 12.14 17.90 2.62
CA VAL A 482 13.49 18.15 3.14
C VAL A 482 13.42 18.93 4.45
N ILE A 483 12.62 20.01 4.51
CA ILE A 483 12.44 20.81 5.73
C ILE A 483 11.93 19.93 6.88
N LEU A 484 10.90 19.11 6.62
CA LEU A 484 10.36 18.19 7.63
C LEU A 484 11.43 17.16 8.05
N GLY A 485 12.23 16.64 7.11
CA GLY A 485 13.34 15.75 7.40
C GLY A 485 14.38 16.38 8.33
N VAL A 486 14.76 17.64 8.09
CA VAL A 486 15.65 18.41 8.95
C VAL A 486 15.03 18.63 10.34
N ILE A 487 13.75 19.01 10.40
CA ILE A 487 13.04 19.18 11.68
C ILE A 487 13.07 17.88 12.49
N VAL A 488 12.72 16.74 11.86
CA VAL A 488 12.75 15.42 12.53
C VAL A 488 14.16 15.07 13.01
N LEU A 489 15.21 15.41 12.24
CA LEU A 489 16.60 15.23 12.64
C LEU A 489 16.91 16.04 13.90
N MET A 490 16.52 17.30 13.93
CA MET A 490 16.77 18.21 15.07
C MET A 490 16.04 17.75 16.35
N ILE A 491 14.79 17.30 16.22
CA ILE A 491 13.99 16.82 17.36
C ILE A 491 14.22 15.35 17.70
N SER A 492 15.05 14.63 16.93
CA SER A 492 15.36 13.21 17.11
C SER A 492 15.73 12.83 18.55
N PRO A 493 16.57 13.61 19.29
CA PRO A 493 16.87 13.29 20.69
C PRO A 493 15.64 13.35 21.61
N LYS A 494 14.72 14.28 21.35
CA LYS A 494 13.45 14.42 22.09
C LYS A 494 12.52 13.23 21.82
N ILE A 495 12.38 12.83 20.53
CA ILE A 495 11.60 11.66 20.16
C ILE A 495 12.15 10.40 20.85
N GLN A 496 13.46 10.18 20.83
CA GLN A 496 14.09 9.03 21.50
C GLN A 496 13.81 8.99 23.00
N ARG A 497 13.86 10.13 23.69
CA ARG A 497 13.52 10.20 25.12
C ARG A 497 12.06 9.78 25.36
N LEU A 498 11.15 10.20 24.49
CA LEU A 498 9.73 9.83 24.57
C LEU A 498 9.49 8.35 24.26
N MET A 499 10.35 7.70 23.47
CA MET A 499 10.27 6.26 23.18
C MET A 499 10.60 5.37 24.40
N LYS A 500 11.11 5.92 25.51
CA LYS A 500 11.34 5.21 26.78
C LYS A 500 12.17 3.92 26.63
N GLY A 501 13.31 4.02 25.96
CA GLY A 501 14.25 2.92 25.78
C GLY A 501 13.85 1.91 24.68
N VAL A 502 12.77 2.12 23.96
CA VAL A 502 12.44 1.34 22.77
C VAL A 502 13.30 1.87 21.60
N GLN A 503 14.10 0.97 20.99
CA GLN A 503 14.94 1.29 19.83
C GLN A 503 14.51 0.50 18.60
#